data_71b1e382df1505c15a986bc541082f7c
#
_entry.id   71b1e382df1505c15a986bc541082f7c
#
_cell.length_a   1.000
_cell.length_b   1.000
_cell.length_c   1.000
_cell.angle_alpha   90.00
_cell.angle_beta   90.00
_cell.angle_gamma   90.00
#
_symmetry.space_group_name_H-M   'P 1'
#
loop_
_entity.id
_entity.type
_entity.pdbx_description
1 polymer ?
#
loop_
_entity_poly.entity_id
_entity_poly.type
_entity_poly.pdbx_seq_one_letter_code
_entity_poly.pdbx_strand_id
1 'polypeptide(L)'
;MSVITLTTDFGNKDHYVGSVKGALFKELDNVNIVDISHNISPFNIVEAAYIIENSYKNFPDGSIHIIGIDSEKTIEQSHLAIILDNHYFICANNGIMSLLASKINPEKIIEINIHMIKFQHFQLLMFL
;
A
#
# COMPACT_ATOMS: atom_id res chain seq x y z
N MET A 1 10.17 -16.32 -1.94
CA MET A 1 9.33 -15.45 -2.79
C MET A 1 8.53 -14.51 -1.91
N SER A 2 8.55 -13.22 -2.22
CA SER A 2 7.78 -12.23 -1.48
C SER A 2 6.40 -12.07 -2.09
N VAL A 3 5.39 -11.94 -1.24
CA VAL A 3 4.03 -11.65 -1.68
C VAL A 3 3.75 -10.16 -1.44
N ILE A 4 3.28 -9.50 -2.46
CA ILE A 4 2.85 -8.11 -2.41
C ILE A 4 1.38 -8.07 -2.77
N THR A 5 0.56 -7.45 -1.93
CA THR A 5 -0.85 -7.24 -2.25
C THR A 5 -1.12 -5.79 -2.59
N LEU A 6 -2.12 -5.56 -3.42
CA LEU A 6 -2.55 -4.22 -3.80
C LEU A 6 -4.01 -4.03 -3.41
N THR A 7 -4.29 -2.92 -2.73
CA THR A 7 -5.63 -2.48 -2.37
C THR A 7 -5.73 -0.99 -2.70
N THR A 8 -6.54 -0.64 -3.68
CA THR A 8 -6.60 0.75 -4.18
C THR A 8 -8.01 1.19 -4.50
N ASP A 9 -8.16 2.49 -4.70
CA ASP A 9 -9.36 3.12 -5.26
C ASP A 9 -9.16 3.52 -6.72
N PHE A 10 -8.14 2.95 -7.39
CA PHE A 10 -7.80 3.32 -8.77
C PHE A 10 -8.82 2.81 -9.80
N GLY A 11 -9.56 1.76 -9.48
CA GLY A 11 -10.40 1.05 -10.44
C GLY A 11 -9.57 0.18 -11.38
N ASN A 12 -10.25 -0.54 -12.25
CA ASN A 12 -9.62 -1.44 -13.22
C ASN A 12 -9.77 -0.96 -14.66
N LYS A 13 -10.28 0.25 -14.84
CA LYS A 13 -10.70 0.72 -16.16
C LYS A 13 -9.56 1.29 -16.98
N ASP A 14 -8.57 1.90 -16.32
CA ASP A 14 -7.46 2.55 -16.99
C ASP A 14 -6.14 1.82 -16.77
N HIS A 15 -5.03 2.50 -17.02
CA HIS A 15 -3.70 1.92 -17.01
C HIS A 15 -2.99 1.96 -15.64
N TYR A 16 -3.58 2.57 -14.62
CA TYR A 16 -2.85 2.80 -13.36
C TYR A 16 -2.44 1.52 -12.66
N VAL A 17 -3.35 0.55 -12.53
CA VAL A 17 -3.03 -0.72 -11.86
C VAL A 17 -1.92 -1.46 -12.60
N GLY A 18 -2.04 -1.55 -13.91
CA GLY A 18 -1.01 -2.20 -14.73
C GLY A 18 0.34 -1.52 -14.61
N SER A 19 0.35 -0.19 -14.59
CA SER A 19 1.58 0.60 -14.46
C SER A 19 2.25 0.38 -13.10
N VAL A 20 1.47 0.33 -12.03
CA VAL A 20 2.00 0.04 -10.70
C VAL A 20 2.63 -1.35 -10.64
N LYS A 21 1.94 -2.35 -11.17
CA LYS A 21 2.48 -3.72 -11.23
C LYS A 21 3.76 -3.78 -12.05
N GLY A 22 3.78 -3.12 -13.20
CA GLY A 22 4.98 -3.05 -14.03
C GLY A 22 6.16 -2.42 -13.32
N ALA A 23 5.92 -1.33 -12.60
CA ALA A 23 6.95 -0.67 -11.80
C ALA A 23 7.50 -1.59 -10.71
N LEU A 24 6.62 -2.33 -10.04
CA LEU A 24 7.04 -3.29 -9.02
C LEU A 24 7.89 -4.41 -9.62
N PHE A 25 7.48 -4.99 -10.74
CA PHE A 25 8.25 -6.03 -11.40
C PHE A 25 9.61 -5.54 -11.90
N LYS A 26 9.68 -4.29 -12.31
CA LYS A 26 10.93 -3.69 -12.80
C LYS A 26 11.95 -3.51 -11.68
N GLU A 27 11.49 -3.20 -10.46
CA GLU A 27 12.37 -2.89 -9.34
C GLU A 27 12.65 -4.09 -8.42
N LEU A 28 11.78 -5.10 -8.43
CA LEU A 28 11.85 -6.20 -7.48
C LEU A 28 11.92 -7.54 -8.20
N ASP A 29 12.85 -8.38 -7.74
CA ASP A 29 12.97 -9.74 -8.24
C ASP A 29 12.17 -10.70 -7.38
N ASN A 30 11.67 -11.75 -8.01
CA ASN A 30 11.06 -12.88 -7.31
C ASN A 30 9.89 -12.47 -6.42
N VAL A 31 9.00 -11.63 -6.96
CA VAL A 31 7.78 -11.21 -6.26
C VAL A 31 6.54 -11.79 -6.90
N ASN A 32 5.52 -12.00 -6.08
CA ASN A 32 4.19 -12.40 -6.50
C ASN A 32 3.22 -11.30 -6.11
N ILE A 33 2.52 -10.75 -7.09
CA ILE A 33 1.62 -9.60 -6.86
C ILE A 33 0.18 -10.10 -6.91
N VAL A 34 -0.56 -9.84 -5.84
CA VAL A 34 -1.94 -10.25 -5.68
C VAL A 34 -2.82 -9.02 -5.49
N ASP A 35 -3.87 -8.91 -6.29
CA ASP A 35 -4.86 -7.85 -6.12
C ASP A 35 -5.88 -8.26 -5.06
N ILE A 36 -6.03 -7.45 -4.02
CA ILE A 36 -7.13 -7.62 -3.07
C ILE A 36 -8.36 -6.94 -3.63
N SER A 37 -8.25 -5.65 -3.94
CA SER A 37 -9.32 -4.91 -4.60
C SER A 37 -8.78 -3.61 -5.18
N HIS A 38 -9.31 -3.20 -6.32
CA HIS A 38 -9.08 -1.87 -6.91
C HIS A 38 -10.38 -1.09 -7.01
N ASN A 39 -11.45 -1.60 -6.41
CA ASN A 39 -12.78 -1.00 -6.47
C ASN A 39 -13.21 -0.40 -5.13
N ILE A 40 -12.27 -0.03 -4.29
CA ILE A 40 -12.57 0.74 -3.10
C ILE A 40 -13.18 2.07 -3.55
N SER A 41 -14.23 2.52 -2.88
CA SER A 41 -14.82 3.81 -3.18
C SER A 41 -13.78 4.93 -3.00
N PRO A 42 -13.71 5.89 -3.92
CA PRO A 42 -12.69 6.94 -3.86
C PRO A 42 -12.62 7.61 -2.48
N PHE A 43 -11.41 7.75 -1.96
CA PHE A 43 -11.11 8.39 -0.68
C PHE A 43 -11.72 7.71 0.54
N ASN A 44 -12.27 6.51 0.41
CA ASN A 44 -12.92 5.82 1.52
C ASN A 44 -11.94 4.94 2.29
N ILE A 45 -11.23 5.54 3.26
CA ILE A 45 -10.25 4.83 4.08
C ILE A 45 -10.90 3.80 5.01
N VAL A 46 -12.13 4.02 5.43
CA VAL A 46 -12.86 3.10 6.32
C VAL A 46 -13.17 1.80 5.57
N GLU A 47 -13.63 1.89 4.34
CA GLU A 47 -13.89 0.72 3.49
C GLU A 47 -12.59 -0.05 3.24
N ALA A 48 -11.51 0.66 2.92
CA ALA A 48 -10.22 0.04 2.69
C ALA A 48 -9.71 -0.68 3.93
N ALA A 49 -9.77 -0.06 5.09
CA ALA A 49 -9.35 -0.68 6.34
C ALA A 49 -10.15 -1.94 6.64
N TYR A 50 -11.45 -1.91 6.42
CA TYR A 50 -12.31 -3.08 6.60
C TYR A 50 -11.87 -4.25 5.70
N ILE A 51 -11.64 -3.97 4.43
CA ILE A 51 -11.22 -4.99 3.46
C ILE A 51 -9.87 -5.57 3.84
N ILE A 52 -8.92 -4.73 4.22
CA ILE A 52 -7.58 -5.18 4.60
C ILE A 52 -7.61 -6.00 5.88
N GLU A 53 -8.34 -5.56 6.90
CA GLU A 53 -8.48 -6.30 8.15
C GLU A 53 -9.02 -7.71 7.94
N ASN A 54 -9.90 -7.89 6.96
CA ASN A 54 -10.52 -9.17 6.68
C ASN A 54 -9.75 -10.04 5.69
N SER A 55 -8.64 -9.55 5.16
CA SER A 55 -7.89 -10.27 4.12
C SER A 55 -6.42 -10.52 4.45
N TYR A 56 -5.75 -9.59 5.13
CA TYR A 56 -4.29 -9.66 5.23
C TYR A 56 -3.78 -10.93 5.94
N LYS A 57 -4.53 -11.43 6.91
CA LYS A 57 -4.12 -12.63 7.67
C LYS A 57 -4.14 -13.90 6.84
N ASN A 58 -4.80 -13.89 5.70
CA ASN A 58 -4.81 -15.02 4.78
C ASN A 58 -3.51 -15.15 3.98
N PHE A 59 -2.65 -14.15 4.06
CA PHE A 59 -1.36 -14.14 3.37
C PHE A 59 -0.23 -14.53 4.33
N PRO A 60 0.87 -15.06 3.80
CA PRO A 60 2.01 -15.46 4.65
C PRO A 60 2.57 -14.30 5.46
N ASP A 61 3.14 -14.62 6.62
CA ASP A 61 3.91 -13.65 7.39
C ASP A 61 5.01 -13.05 6.52
N GLY A 62 5.24 -11.76 6.68
CA GLY A 62 6.21 -11.03 5.86
C GLY A 62 5.64 -10.48 4.58
N SER A 63 4.36 -10.72 4.28
CA SER A 63 3.71 -10.13 3.11
C SER A 63 3.67 -8.61 3.22
N ILE A 64 3.77 -7.95 2.06
CA ILE A 64 3.77 -6.49 1.95
C ILE A 64 2.44 -6.06 1.33
N HIS A 65 1.71 -5.25 2.07
CA HIS A 65 0.40 -4.76 1.63
C HIS A 65 0.51 -3.29 1.25
N ILE A 66 0.34 -3.01 -0.04
CA ILE A 66 0.39 -1.64 -0.57
C ILE A 66 -1.04 -1.13 -0.70
N ILE A 67 -1.30 -0.01 -0.04
CA ILE A 67 -2.63 0.58 0.05
C ILE A 67 -2.62 1.94 -0.63
N GLY A 68 -3.29 2.03 -1.76
CA GLY A 68 -3.35 3.25 -2.57
C GLY A 68 -4.72 3.91 -2.50
N ILE A 69 -5.07 4.43 -1.32
CA ILE A 69 -6.34 5.11 -1.08
C ILE A 69 -6.06 6.57 -0.72
N ASP A 70 -6.75 7.50 -1.39
CA ASP A 70 -6.57 8.93 -1.13
C ASP A 70 -5.09 9.31 -1.11
N SER A 71 -4.35 8.74 -2.05
CA SER A 71 -2.91 8.93 -2.15
C SER A 71 -2.62 10.10 -3.08
N GLU A 72 -2.89 11.31 -2.59
CA GLU A 72 -2.62 12.50 -3.37
C GLU A 72 -1.13 12.60 -3.71
N LYS A 73 -0.87 12.96 -4.95
CA LYS A 73 0.49 12.96 -5.52
C LYS A 73 1.20 14.26 -5.20
N THR A 74 1.24 14.64 -3.95
CA THR A 74 1.95 15.83 -3.53
C THR A 74 3.17 15.44 -2.71
N ILE A 75 4.22 16.24 -2.84
CA ILE A 75 5.46 16.04 -2.06
C ILE A 75 5.18 16.22 -0.57
N GLU A 76 4.15 16.99 -0.23
CA GLU A 76 3.81 17.32 1.14
C GLU A 76 3.12 16.17 1.87
N GLN A 77 2.44 15.29 1.15
CA GLN A 77 1.80 14.15 1.78
C GLN A 77 2.82 13.06 2.07
N SER A 78 3.02 12.76 3.35
CA SER A 78 3.93 11.70 3.75
C SER A 78 3.31 10.33 3.51
N HIS A 79 4.18 9.34 3.36
CA HIS A 79 3.82 7.94 3.29
C HIS A 79 4.40 7.21 4.48
N LEU A 80 3.74 6.15 4.90
CA LEU A 80 4.11 5.38 6.07
C LEU A 80 4.37 3.93 5.69
N ALA A 81 5.37 3.34 6.30
CA ALA A 81 5.57 1.90 6.31
C ALA A 81 5.35 1.41 7.75
N ILE A 82 4.49 0.44 7.91
CA ILE A 82 4.04 -0.03 9.21
C ILE A 82 4.30 -1.53 9.31
N ILE A 83 4.86 -1.97 10.44
CA ILE A 83 4.97 -3.38 10.76
C ILE A 83 3.91 -3.69 11.81
N LEU A 84 3.00 -4.58 11.47
CA LEU A 84 1.87 -4.95 12.29
C LEU A 84 1.58 -6.44 12.08
N ASP A 85 1.51 -7.21 13.17
CA ASP A 85 1.12 -8.62 13.14
C ASP A 85 1.94 -9.43 12.11
N ASN A 86 3.24 -9.21 12.06
CA ASN A 86 4.20 -9.84 11.14
C ASN A 86 3.94 -9.54 9.65
N HIS A 87 3.20 -8.50 9.36
CA HIS A 87 2.95 -8.02 8.00
C HIS A 87 3.45 -6.58 7.86
N TYR A 88 3.75 -6.19 6.61
CA TYR A 88 4.17 -4.83 6.28
C TYR A 88 3.04 -4.14 5.54
N PHE A 89 2.77 -2.90 5.93
CA PHE A 89 1.74 -2.08 5.27
C PHE A 89 2.35 -0.78 4.81
N ILE A 90 2.12 -0.42 3.56
CA ILE A 90 2.60 0.83 2.98
C ILE A 90 1.38 1.63 2.55
N CYS A 91 1.23 2.84 3.08
CA CYS A 91 0.07 3.68 2.81
C CYS A 91 0.43 5.16 2.91
N ALA A 92 -0.42 6.01 2.36
CA ALA A 92 -0.34 7.44 2.61
C ALA A 92 -0.74 7.74 4.06
N ASN A 93 -0.19 8.82 4.61
CA ASN A 93 -0.53 9.26 5.96
C ASN A 93 -1.85 10.05 5.93
N ASN A 94 -2.95 9.33 5.81
CA ASN A 94 -4.29 9.89 5.64
C ASN A 94 -5.30 9.38 6.68
N GLY A 95 -4.80 8.76 7.75
CA GLY A 95 -5.65 8.23 8.82
C GLY A 95 -5.92 6.72 8.72
N ILE A 96 -5.59 6.08 7.60
CA ILE A 96 -5.85 4.65 7.45
C ILE A 96 -5.01 3.81 8.43
N MET A 97 -3.80 4.25 8.75
CA MET A 97 -2.95 3.57 9.71
C MET A 97 -3.64 3.47 11.08
N SER A 98 -4.27 4.55 11.53
CA SER A 98 -4.99 4.56 12.81
C SER A 98 -6.13 3.56 12.83
N LEU A 99 -6.81 3.38 11.70
CA LEU A 99 -7.88 2.40 11.59
C LEU A 99 -7.34 0.98 11.63
N LEU A 100 -6.24 0.71 10.94
CA LEU A 100 -5.61 -0.61 10.93
C LEU A 100 -5.05 -0.97 12.30
N ALA A 101 -4.46 -0.02 13.01
CA ALA A 101 -3.83 -0.24 14.30
C ALA A 101 -4.81 -0.11 15.48
N SER A 102 -6.11 0.01 15.23
CA SER A 102 -7.09 0.25 16.30
C SER A 102 -7.20 -0.90 17.31
N LYS A 103 -6.92 -2.12 16.89
CA LYS A 103 -7.04 -3.33 17.73
C LYS A 103 -5.70 -3.95 18.07
N ILE A 104 -4.67 -3.68 17.31
CA ILE A 104 -3.34 -4.27 17.46
C ILE A 104 -2.32 -3.14 17.38
N ASN A 105 -1.44 -3.05 18.39
CA ASN A 105 -0.38 -2.05 18.36
C ASN A 105 0.65 -2.40 17.28
N PRO A 106 1.00 -1.47 16.41
CA PRO A 106 2.06 -1.72 15.44
C PRO A 106 3.41 -1.88 16.13
N GLU A 107 4.24 -2.79 15.61
CA GLU A 107 5.58 -3.00 16.11
C GLU A 107 6.50 -1.84 15.76
N LYS A 108 6.29 -1.26 14.59
CA LYS A 108 7.10 -0.16 14.10
C LYS A 108 6.33 0.66 13.06
N ILE A 109 6.54 1.97 13.09
CA ILE A 109 5.99 2.90 12.11
C ILE A 109 7.15 3.74 11.60
N ILE A 110 7.33 3.78 10.28
CA ILE A 110 8.38 4.55 9.63
C ILE A 110 7.73 5.52 8.64
N GLU A 111 8.07 6.79 8.74
CA GLU A 111 7.71 7.75 7.72
C GLU A 111 8.70 7.66 6.57
N ILE A 112 8.18 7.50 5.35
CA ILE A 112 9.01 7.40 4.16
C ILE A 112 9.29 8.81 3.66
N ASN A 113 10.57 9.19 3.60
CA ASN A 113 10.99 10.47 3.07
C ASN A 113 11.16 10.37 1.56
N ILE A 114 10.21 10.93 0.83
CA ILE A 114 10.17 10.86 -0.63
C ILE A 114 11.39 11.52 -1.28
N HIS A 115 12.02 12.50 -0.64
CA HIS A 115 13.21 13.18 -1.18
C HIS A 115 14.45 12.29 -1.21
N MET A 116 14.47 11.21 -0.44
CA MET A 116 15.59 10.27 -0.39
C MET A 116 15.43 9.11 -1.35
N ILE A 117 14.35 9.08 -2.11
CA ILE A 117 14.02 7.98 -3.02
C ILE A 117 14.53 8.33 -4.41
N LYS A 118 15.16 7.35 -5.07
CA LYS A 118 15.61 7.52 -6.46
C LYS A 118 14.42 7.76 -7.37
N PHE A 119 14.67 8.39 -8.52
CA PHE A 119 13.64 8.80 -9.45
C PHE A 119 12.65 7.69 -9.82
N GLN A 120 13.13 6.49 -10.13
CA GLN A 120 12.25 5.39 -10.49
C GLN A 120 11.37 4.95 -9.31
N HIS A 121 11.88 4.99 -8.09
CA HIS A 121 11.08 4.73 -6.89
C HIS A 121 10.08 5.84 -6.64
N PHE A 122 10.44 7.06 -6.95
CA PHE A 122 9.53 8.20 -6.88
C PHE A 122 8.31 7.98 -7.78
N GLN A 123 8.52 7.48 -9.01
CA GLN A 123 7.41 7.18 -9.90
C GLN A 123 6.46 6.13 -9.31
N LEU A 124 6.99 5.12 -8.66
CA LEU A 124 6.16 4.14 -7.97
C LEU A 124 5.30 4.81 -6.90
N LEU A 125 5.88 5.66 -6.08
CA LEU A 125 5.15 6.37 -5.04
C LEU A 125 4.10 7.32 -5.60
N MET A 126 4.30 7.85 -6.79
CA MET A 126 3.31 8.71 -7.46
C MET A 126 2.01 7.98 -7.77
N PHE A 127 2.03 6.66 -7.87
CA PHE A 127 0.82 5.85 -8.08
C PHE A 127 0.15 5.44 -6.77
N LEU A 128 0.84 5.53 -5.67
CA LEU A 128 0.27 5.23 -4.36
C LEU A 128 -0.43 6.43 -3.78
#